data_f6dd326d94b3899cf07895f19de66a17
#
_entry.id   f6dd326d94b3899cf07895f19de66a17
#
_cell.length_a   1.000
_cell.length_b   1.000
_cell.length_c   1.000
_cell.angle_alpha   90.00
_cell.angle_beta   90.00
_cell.angle_gamma   90.00
#
_symmetry.space_group_name_H-M   'P 1'
#
loop_
_entity.id
_entity.type
_entity.pdbx_description
1 polymer ?
#
loop_
_entity_poly.entity_id
_entity_poly.type
_entity_poly.pdbx_seq_one_letter_code
_entity_poly.pdbx_strand_id
1 'polypeptide(L)'
;MRYPIFRWAFLTLPIGVVAVFLLAPLGLMVAISFWERAGLLVRPAFTLAAYRDFFQGVRLSVLERSLIVSFEATLISLLIAYPIAYFLAFKASVRTSRAVLLLFAVPFLINYIIRTFAWTWLLGRTGPVNASLMALGLTNGPVDWLLYSDFAVFIGLITSYMPFMLFPLWVSLAGIDRRLIQASWMLGAAPARTFFKVTLPLSLPGIFAAAVFGFVGCFGESCR
;
A
#
# COMPACT_ATOMS: atom_id res chain seq x y z
N MET A 1 -12.40 41.21 -19.57
CA MET A 1 -12.41 40.43 -20.83
C MET A 1 -11.77 39.07 -20.57
N ARG A 2 -12.56 38.00 -20.58
CA ARG A 2 -12.08 36.64 -20.32
C ARG A 2 -11.72 36.02 -21.67
N TYR A 3 -10.45 35.80 -21.91
CA TYR A 3 -9.99 35.05 -23.11
C TYR A 3 -10.05 33.54 -22.83
N PRO A 4 -11.16 32.84 -23.08
CA PRO A 4 -11.29 31.41 -22.84
C PRO A 4 -10.31 30.61 -23.71
N ILE A 5 -10.00 31.08 -24.90
CA ILE A 5 -9.10 30.42 -25.87
C ILE A 5 -7.68 30.29 -25.30
N PHE A 6 -7.18 31.31 -24.60
CA PHE A 6 -5.84 31.30 -24.01
C PHE A 6 -5.70 30.29 -22.86
N ARG A 7 -6.76 30.06 -22.08
CA ARG A 7 -6.79 29.01 -21.04
C ARG A 7 -6.74 27.61 -21.62
N TRP A 8 -7.46 27.38 -22.70
CA TRP A 8 -7.46 26.08 -23.36
C TRP A 8 -6.11 25.80 -24.03
N ALA A 9 -5.47 26.77 -24.66
CA ALA A 9 -4.15 26.63 -25.26
C ALA A 9 -3.06 26.29 -24.21
N PHE A 10 -3.13 26.84 -23.00
CA PHE A 10 -2.21 26.49 -21.90
C PHE A 10 -2.47 25.09 -21.30
N LEU A 11 -3.71 24.59 -21.37
CA LEU A 11 -4.08 23.29 -20.84
C LEU A 11 -3.89 22.15 -21.83
N THR A 12 -4.01 22.42 -23.15
CA THR A 12 -3.89 21.38 -24.18
C THR A 12 -2.49 20.77 -24.24
N LEU A 13 -1.43 21.57 -24.08
CA LEU A 13 -0.06 21.06 -24.10
C LEU A 13 0.23 20.08 -22.94
N PRO A 14 0.04 20.44 -21.65
CA PRO A 14 0.29 19.51 -20.55
C PRO A 14 -0.67 18.31 -20.58
N ILE A 15 -1.95 18.50 -20.93
CA ILE A 15 -2.90 17.37 -21.06
C ILE A 15 -2.48 16.46 -22.20
N GLY A 16 -2.05 16.99 -23.34
CA GLY A 16 -1.56 16.20 -24.47
C GLY A 16 -0.31 15.38 -24.08
N VAL A 17 0.65 15.99 -23.40
CA VAL A 17 1.84 15.30 -22.90
C VAL A 17 1.45 14.17 -21.94
N VAL A 18 0.63 14.46 -20.93
CA VAL A 18 0.17 13.46 -19.96
C VAL A 18 -0.60 12.34 -20.66
N ALA A 19 -1.49 12.68 -21.58
CA ALA A 19 -2.28 11.69 -22.35
C ALA A 19 -1.37 10.77 -23.17
N VAL A 20 -0.38 11.30 -23.88
CA VAL A 20 0.57 10.49 -24.66
C VAL A 20 1.40 9.60 -23.75
N PHE A 21 2.00 10.14 -22.69
CA PHE A 21 2.82 9.35 -21.77
C PHE A 21 2.04 8.31 -20.96
N LEU A 22 0.74 8.51 -20.75
CA LEU A 22 -0.14 7.55 -20.09
C LEU A 22 -0.73 6.53 -21.08
N LEU A 23 -1.31 7.02 -22.19
CA LEU A 23 -2.07 6.17 -23.10
C LEU A 23 -1.17 5.36 -24.06
N ALA A 24 0.00 5.88 -24.43
CA ALA A 24 0.90 5.15 -25.34
C ALA A 24 1.43 3.85 -24.72
N PRO A 25 1.97 3.83 -23.47
CA PRO A 25 2.38 2.58 -22.83
C PRO A 25 1.21 1.62 -22.60
N LEU A 26 0.05 2.13 -22.18
CA LEU A 26 -1.15 1.30 -22.00
C LEU A 26 -1.63 0.70 -23.32
N GLY A 27 -1.67 1.49 -24.39
CA GLY A 27 -2.01 1.02 -25.72
C GLY A 27 -1.03 -0.04 -26.24
N LEU A 28 0.27 0.16 -26.00
CA LEU A 28 1.31 -0.84 -26.30
C LEU A 28 1.10 -2.14 -25.51
N MET A 29 0.82 -2.06 -24.21
CA MET A 29 0.52 -3.24 -23.40
C MET A 29 -0.70 -4.00 -23.91
N VAL A 30 -1.77 -3.29 -24.25
CA VAL A 30 -2.97 -3.88 -24.85
C VAL A 30 -2.64 -4.52 -26.21
N ALA A 31 -1.89 -3.85 -27.07
CA ALA A 31 -1.49 -4.39 -28.36
C ALA A 31 -0.65 -5.67 -28.22
N ILE A 32 0.35 -5.66 -27.34
CA ILE A 32 1.23 -6.81 -27.08
C ILE A 32 0.46 -7.96 -26.41
N SER A 33 -0.62 -7.70 -25.67
CA SER A 33 -1.44 -8.75 -25.05
C SER A 33 -2.12 -9.69 -26.06
N PHE A 34 -2.30 -9.22 -27.30
CA PHE A 34 -2.84 -10.01 -28.41
C PHE A 34 -1.75 -10.72 -29.24
N TRP A 35 -0.46 -10.52 -28.91
CA TRP A 35 0.62 -11.12 -29.69
C TRP A 35 0.93 -12.55 -29.21
N GLU A 36 1.35 -13.39 -30.15
CA GLU A 36 1.69 -14.78 -29.87
C GLU A 36 3.11 -14.89 -29.30
N ARG A 37 3.26 -15.69 -28.26
CA ARG A 37 4.56 -16.04 -27.69
C ARG A 37 5.16 -17.21 -28.46
N ALA A 38 6.19 -16.96 -29.27
CA ALA A 38 7.01 -17.96 -29.93
C ALA A 38 8.33 -18.16 -29.17
N GLY A 39 8.30 -18.91 -28.07
CA GLY A 39 9.44 -19.09 -27.18
C GLY A 39 9.82 -17.81 -26.42
N LEU A 40 11.06 -17.32 -26.62
CA LEU A 40 11.56 -16.06 -26.03
C LEU A 40 11.16 -14.81 -26.84
N LEU A 41 10.62 -14.99 -28.05
CA LEU A 41 10.23 -13.89 -28.92
C LEU A 41 8.72 -13.72 -28.94
N VAL A 42 8.28 -12.48 -29.08
CA VAL A 42 6.87 -12.13 -29.24
C VAL A 42 6.65 -11.77 -30.71
N ARG A 43 5.74 -12.48 -31.41
CA ARG A 43 5.41 -12.20 -32.79
C ARG A 43 4.09 -11.44 -32.85
N PRO A 44 4.00 -10.41 -33.72
CA PRO A 44 2.74 -9.71 -33.97
C PRO A 44 1.76 -10.64 -34.71
N ALA A 45 0.87 -11.25 -33.91
CA ALA A 45 -0.22 -12.06 -34.43
C ALA A 45 -1.44 -11.78 -33.53
N PHE A 46 -2.59 -11.48 -34.14
CA PHE A 46 -3.82 -11.30 -33.38
C PHE A 46 -4.35 -12.65 -32.89
N THR A 47 -4.02 -12.98 -31.61
CA THR A 47 -4.47 -14.22 -30.98
C THR A 47 -4.99 -13.98 -29.57
N LEU A 48 -5.97 -14.75 -29.16
CA LEU A 48 -6.49 -14.79 -27.79
C LEU A 48 -5.84 -15.89 -26.94
N ALA A 49 -4.80 -16.56 -27.47
CA ALA A 49 -4.13 -17.66 -26.79
C ALA A 49 -3.62 -17.28 -25.38
N ALA A 50 -3.04 -16.09 -25.25
CA ALA A 50 -2.55 -15.59 -23.94
C ALA A 50 -3.67 -15.45 -22.91
N TYR A 51 -4.86 -15.05 -23.31
CA TYR A 51 -6.04 -14.97 -22.44
C TYR A 51 -6.57 -16.35 -22.06
N ARG A 52 -6.64 -17.26 -23.05
CA ARG A 52 -7.04 -18.65 -22.80
C ARG A 52 -6.10 -19.36 -21.83
N ASP A 53 -4.79 -19.21 -22.03
CA ASP A 53 -3.77 -19.77 -21.15
C ASP A 53 -3.82 -19.16 -19.74
N PHE A 54 -4.23 -17.90 -19.63
CA PHE A 54 -4.42 -17.24 -18.35
C PHE A 54 -5.54 -17.91 -17.53
N PHE A 55 -6.69 -18.16 -18.17
CA PHE A 55 -7.85 -18.75 -17.49
C PHE A 55 -7.76 -20.26 -17.27
N GLN A 56 -6.92 -20.96 -18.00
CA GLN A 56 -6.79 -22.43 -17.93
C GLN A 56 -5.56 -22.93 -17.16
N GLY A 57 -4.68 -22.02 -16.72
CA GLY A 57 -3.40 -22.37 -16.13
C GLY A 57 -3.21 -21.95 -14.68
N VAL A 58 -2.01 -22.22 -14.19
CA VAL A 58 -1.52 -21.84 -12.85
C VAL A 58 -1.61 -20.32 -12.59
N ARG A 59 -1.72 -19.53 -13.64
CA ARG A 59 -1.76 -18.05 -13.53
C ARG A 59 -2.99 -17.53 -12.79
N LEU A 60 -4.13 -18.20 -12.94
CA LEU A 60 -5.35 -17.82 -12.24
C LEU A 60 -5.21 -18.07 -10.73
N SER A 61 -4.64 -19.21 -10.33
CA SER A 61 -4.41 -19.51 -8.91
C SER A 61 -3.37 -18.57 -8.28
N VAL A 62 -2.34 -18.16 -9.04
CA VAL A 62 -1.38 -17.14 -8.59
C VAL A 62 -2.08 -15.80 -8.41
N LEU A 63 -2.94 -15.38 -9.34
CA LEU A 63 -3.71 -14.16 -9.23
C LEU A 63 -4.62 -14.17 -7.99
N GLU A 64 -5.36 -15.26 -7.78
CA GLU A 64 -6.23 -15.44 -6.62
C GLU A 64 -5.44 -15.32 -5.31
N ARG A 65 -4.32 -16.04 -5.21
CA ARG A 65 -3.43 -15.95 -4.04
C ARG A 65 -2.89 -14.54 -3.83
N SER A 66 -2.46 -13.86 -4.90
CA SER A 66 -1.97 -12.49 -4.82
C SER A 66 -3.05 -11.51 -4.37
N LEU A 67 -4.30 -11.69 -4.80
CA LEU A 67 -5.43 -10.89 -4.34
C LEU A 67 -5.70 -11.08 -2.85
N ILE A 68 -5.72 -12.33 -2.39
CA ILE A 68 -5.96 -12.67 -0.97
C ILE A 68 -4.85 -12.09 -0.10
N VAL A 69 -3.59 -12.38 -0.41
CA VAL A 69 -2.42 -11.88 0.35
C VAL A 69 -2.40 -10.35 0.40
N SER A 70 -2.68 -9.70 -0.74
CA SER A 70 -2.70 -8.23 -0.80
C SER A 70 -3.83 -7.64 0.01
N PHE A 71 -5.01 -8.27 0.01
CA PHE A 71 -6.14 -7.84 0.82
C PHE A 71 -5.85 -8.00 2.31
N GLU A 72 -5.34 -9.15 2.72
CA GLU A 72 -4.96 -9.42 4.12
C GLU A 72 -3.87 -8.46 4.61
N ALA A 73 -2.79 -8.28 3.81
CA ALA A 73 -1.71 -7.36 4.14
C ALA A 73 -2.22 -5.91 4.27
N THR A 74 -3.14 -5.49 3.38
CA THR A 74 -3.76 -4.18 3.44
C THR A 74 -4.61 -4.01 4.68
N LEU A 75 -5.42 -5.01 5.02
CA LEU A 75 -6.28 -4.97 6.21
C LEU A 75 -5.44 -4.90 7.49
N ILE A 76 -4.40 -5.73 7.61
CA ILE A 76 -3.50 -5.72 8.76
C ILE A 76 -2.78 -4.36 8.86
N SER A 77 -2.25 -3.86 7.74
CA SER A 77 -1.60 -2.55 7.70
C SER A 77 -2.54 -1.43 8.11
N LEU A 78 -3.79 -1.46 7.67
CA LEU A 78 -4.82 -0.47 8.01
C LEU A 78 -5.15 -0.51 9.52
N LEU A 79 -5.30 -1.71 10.08
CA LEU A 79 -5.57 -1.90 11.50
C LEU A 79 -4.43 -1.38 12.37
N ILE A 80 -3.18 -1.47 11.92
CA ILE A 80 -2.01 -0.94 12.64
C ILE A 80 -1.85 0.57 12.38
N ALA A 81 -2.01 1.03 11.13
CA ALA A 81 -1.81 2.43 10.77
C ALA A 81 -2.88 3.35 11.35
N TYR A 82 -4.14 2.89 11.43
CA TYR A 82 -5.24 3.73 11.90
C TYR A 82 -5.07 4.23 13.35
N PRO A 83 -4.77 3.39 14.36
CA PRO A 83 -4.53 3.87 15.73
C PRO A 83 -3.31 4.80 15.82
N ILE A 84 -2.26 4.56 15.02
CA ILE A 84 -1.10 5.44 14.94
C ILE A 84 -1.51 6.80 14.38
N ALA A 85 -2.23 6.82 13.25
CA ALA A 85 -2.74 8.06 12.64
C ALA A 85 -3.67 8.83 13.59
N TYR A 86 -4.55 8.11 14.30
CA TYR A 86 -5.44 8.69 15.29
C TYR A 86 -4.66 9.35 16.45
N PHE A 87 -3.66 8.66 16.98
CA PHE A 87 -2.80 9.22 18.02
C PHE A 87 -2.08 10.48 17.52
N LEU A 88 -1.51 10.44 16.33
CA LEU A 88 -0.81 11.58 15.73
C LEU A 88 -1.72 12.76 15.44
N ALA A 89 -2.97 12.52 15.05
CA ALA A 89 -3.93 13.59 14.73
C ALA A 89 -4.50 14.29 15.98
N PHE A 90 -4.80 13.51 17.05
CA PHE A 90 -5.57 14.04 18.16
C PHE A 90 -4.78 14.22 19.45
N LYS A 91 -3.72 13.43 19.69
CA LYS A 91 -2.99 13.41 20.97
C LYS A 91 -1.56 13.91 20.88
N ALA A 92 -0.89 13.72 19.76
CA ALA A 92 0.50 14.11 19.59
C ALA A 92 0.67 15.62 19.35
N SER A 93 1.82 16.16 19.76
CA SER A 93 2.21 17.53 19.40
C SER A 93 2.52 17.62 17.89
N VAL A 94 2.41 18.80 17.31
CA VAL A 94 2.74 19.03 15.88
C VAL A 94 4.17 18.60 15.55
N ARG A 95 5.11 18.83 16.48
CA ARG A 95 6.51 18.40 16.32
C ARG A 95 6.63 16.88 16.29
N THR A 96 5.99 16.20 17.24
CA THR A 96 5.98 14.74 17.34
C THR A 96 5.32 14.13 16.08
N SER A 97 4.17 14.66 15.64
CA SER A 97 3.49 14.15 14.45
C SER A 97 4.36 14.28 13.20
N ARG A 98 5.01 15.43 13.00
CA ARG A 98 5.95 15.62 11.89
C ARG A 98 7.15 14.67 11.96
N ALA A 99 7.77 14.52 13.15
CA ALA A 99 8.92 13.64 13.33
C ALA A 99 8.56 12.17 13.03
N VAL A 100 7.42 11.70 13.55
CA VAL A 100 6.96 10.33 13.32
C VAL A 100 6.60 10.11 11.85
N LEU A 101 5.88 11.03 11.21
CA LEU A 101 5.57 10.93 9.78
C LEU A 101 6.84 10.90 8.92
N LEU A 102 7.84 11.73 9.23
CA LEU A 102 9.13 11.70 8.54
C LEU A 102 9.85 10.37 8.78
N LEU A 103 9.83 9.85 10.00
CA LEU A 103 10.43 8.55 10.31
C LEU A 103 9.78 7.42 9.49
N PHE A 104 8.45 7.44 9.34
CA PHE A 104 7.73 6.49 8.50
C PHE A 104 7.97 6.68 7.00
N ALA A 105 8.43 7.86 6.58
CA ALA A 105 8.83 8.10 5.19
C ALA A 105 10.22 7.54 4.86
N VAL A 106 11.12 7.38 5.86
CA VAL A 106 12.50 6.90 5.65
C VAL A 106 12.57 5.54 4.95
N PRO A 107 11.83 4.50 5.36
CA PRO A 107 11.85 3.20 4.68
C PRO A 107 11.46 3.27 3.20
N PHE A 108 10.65 4.27 2.84
CA PHE A 108 10.27 4.51 1.45
C PHE A 108 11.41 5.05 0.59
N LEU A 109 12.32 5.82 1.17
CA LEU A 109 13.49 6.36 0.47
C LEU A 109 14.56 5.29 0.21
N ILE A 110 14.46 4.15 0.90
CA ILE A 110 15.38 3.02 0.73
C ILE A 110 14.96 2.21 -0.50
N ASN A 111 15.93 1.90 -1.35
CA ASN A 111 15.70 1.06 -2.52
C ASN A 111 15.08 -0.29 -2.12
N TYR A 112 14.10 -0.74 -2.91
CA TYR A 112 13.41 -2.01 -2.70
C TYR A 112 14.36 -3.21 -2.51
N ILE A 113 15.40 -3.31 -3.35
CA ILE A 113 16.36 -4.41 -3.30
C ILE A 113 17.07 -4.44 -1.94
N ILE A 114 17.58 -3.30 -1.47
CA ILE A 114 18.26 -3.19 -0.17
C ILE A 114 17.33 -3.61 0.97
N ARG A 115 16.06 -3.18 0.91
CA ARG A 115 15.05 -3.54 1.91
C ARG A 115 14.77 -5.03 1.92
N THR A 116 14.64 -5.66 0.76
CA THR A 116 14.43 -7.11 0.66
C THR A 116 15.62 -7.88 1.23
N PHE A 117 16.85 -7.50 0.88
CA PHE A 117 18.04 -8.12 1.47
C PHE A 117 18.13 -7.91 2.98
N ALA A 118 17.75 -6.74 3.49
CA ALA A 118 17.72 -6.49 4.93
C ALA A 118 16.76 -7.45 5.64
N TRP A 119 15.55 -7.67 5.11
CA TRP A 119 14.60 -8.63 5.68
C TRP A 119 15.11 -10.07 5.56
N THR A 120 15.69 -10.46 4.44
CA THR A 120 16.28 -11.79 4.25
C THR A 120 17.39 -12.06 5.27
N TRP A 121 18.24 -11.06 5.52
CA TRP A 121 19.30 -11.17 6.55
C TRP A 121 18.71 -11.19 7.96
N LEU A 122 17.71 -10.36 8.26
CA LEU A 122 17.11 -10.20 9.58
C LEU A 122 16.36 -11.46 10.02
N LEU A 123 15.60 -12.09 9.11
CA LEU A 123 14.80 -13.30 9.34
C LEU A 123 15.57 -14.61 9.04
N GLY A 124 16.77 -14.50 8.49
CA GLY A 124 17.61 -15.66 8.16
C GLY A 124 17.99 -16.52 9.36
N ARG A 125 18.45 -17.75 9.11
CA ARG A 125 18.84 -18.70 10.17
C ARG A 125 19.89 -18.16 11.14
N THR A 126 20.85 -17.39 10.64
CA THR A 126 21.92 -16.73 11.40
C THR A 126 21.60 -15.27 11.71
N GLY A 127 20.38 -14.83 11.42
CA GLY A 127 19.96 -13.45 11.59
C GLY A 127 19.67 -13.09 13.06
N PRO A 128 19.61 -11.78 13.36
CA PRO A 128 19.44 -11.29 14.71
C PRO A 128 18.11 -11.71 15.35
N VAL A 129 17.04 -11.93 14.56
CA VAL A 129 15.76 -12.43 15.08
C VAL A 129 15.91 -13.83 15.64
N ASN A 130 16.51 -14.76 14.89
CA ASN A 130 16.77 -16.11 15.33
C ASN A 130 17.75 -16.15 16.53
N ALA A 131 18.80 -15.34 16.48
CA ALA A 131 19.73 -15.19 17.60
C ALA A 131 19.04 -14.71 18.88
N SER A 132 18.12 -13.76 18.77
CA SER A 132 17.34 -13.26 19.91
C SER A 132 16.38 -14.30 20.48
N LEU A 133 15.70 -15.09 19.62
CA LEU A 133 14.80 -16.15 20.04
C LEU A 133 15.54 -17.25 20.81
N MET A 134 16.74 -17.63 20.34
CA MET A 134 17.60 -18.59 21.02
C MET A 134 18.14 -18.05 22.35
N ALA A 135 18.57 -16.79 22.37
CA ALA A 135 19.08 -16.15 23.59
C ALA A 135 18.00 -16.02 24.69
N LEU A 136 16.74 -15.83 24.31
CA LEU A 136 15.59 -15.80 25.21
C LEU A 136 15.10 -17.21 25.63
N GLY A 137 15.72 -18.27 25.12
CA GLY A 137 15.32 -19.65 25.41
C GLY A 137 13.97 -20.07 24.83
N LEU A 138 13.45 -19.30 23.86
CA LEU A 138 12.16 -19.57 23.21
C LEU A 138 12.27 -20.70 22.16
N THR A 139 13.47 -20.93 21.63
CA THR A 139 13.74 -21.97 20.64
C THR A 139 15.07 -22.66 20.93
N ASN A 140 15.13 -23.97 20.68
CA ASN A 140 16.34 -24.78 20.86
C ASN A 140 17.27 -24.77 19.62
N GLY A 141 16.87 -24.05 18.55
CA GLY A 141 17.62 -23.92 17.29
C GLY A 141 17.02 -22.85 16.39
N PRO A 142 17.66 -22.57 15.26
CA PRO A 142 17.16 -21.58 14.31
C PRO A 142 15.81 -22.02 13.72
N VAL A 143 14.90 -21.08 13.64
CA VAL A 143 13.54 -21.25 13.16
C VAL A 143 13.50 -21.01 11.65
N ASP A 144 13.31 -22.08 10.87
CA ASP A 144 13.39 -22.03 9.40
C ASP A 144 12.17 -21.39 8.74
N TRP A 145 11.00 -21.50 9.37
CA TRP A 145 9.77 -20.91 8.82
C TRP A 145 9.70 -19.36 8.90
N LEU A 146 10.61 -18.71 9.63
CA LEU A 146 10.68 -17.25 9.66
C LEU A 146 10.98 -16.64 8.28
N LEU A 147 11.87 -17.27 7.53
CA LEU A 147 12.21 -16.91 6.17
C LEU A 147 11.52 -17.88 5.19
N TYR A 148 11.17 -17.44 4.00
CA TYR A 148 10.46 -18.22 2.97
C TYR A 148 9.05 -18.68 3.38
N SER A 149 8.38 -17.92 4.22
CA SER A 149 7.01 -18.14 4.66
C SER A 149 6.10 -16.98 4.31
N ASP A 150 4.79 -17.23 4.36
CA ASP A 150 3.79 -16.16 4.22
C ASP A 150 4.00 -15.06 5.27
N PHE A 151 4.49 -15.40 6.47
CA PHE A 151 4.84 -14.44 7.52
C PHE A 151 5.92 -13.43 7.06
N ALA A 152 7.00 -13.90 6.42
CA ALA A 152 8.04 -13.02 5.89
C ALA A 152 7.48 -12.11 4.79
N VAL A 153 6.60 -12.63 3.93
CA VAL A 153 5.91 -11.85 2.90
C VAL A 153 5.06 -10.76 3.53
N PHE A 154 4.25 -11.10 4.53
CA PHE A 154 3.41 -10.11 5.24
C PHE A 154 4.23 -9.02 5.90
N ILE A 155 5.32 -9.34 6.61
CA ILE A 155 6.20 -8.33 7.20
C ILE A 155 6.79 -7.42 6.13
N GLY A 156 7.28 -7.98 5.02
CA GLY A 156 7.80 -7.24 3.89
C GLY A 156 6.78 -6.26 3.31
N LEU A 157 5.56 -6.74 3.03
CA LEU A 157 4.47 -5.93 2.48
C LEU A 157 4.01 -4.83 3.47
N ILE A 158 3.75 -5.19 4.73
CA ILE A 158 3.29 -4.25 5.76
C ILE A 158 4.30 -3.12 5.94
N THR A 159 5.58 -3.45 6.11
CA THR A 159 6.63 -2.44 6.32
C THR A 159 6.87 -1.57 5.10
N SER A 160 6.59 -2.09 3.90
CA SER A 160 6.72 -1.36 2.65
C SER A 160 5.59 -0.36 2.42
N TYR A 161 4.35 -0.76 2.69
CA TYR A 161 3.17 -0.01 2.27
C TYR A 161 2.43 0.70 3.40
N MET A 162 2.63 0.29 4.67
CA MET A 162 2.05 0.96 5.83
C MET A 162 2.35 2.48 5.89
N PRO A 163 3.55 2.97 5.54
CA PRO A 163 3.81 4.41 5.49
C PRO A 163 2.88 5.15 4.53
N PHE A 164 2.62 4.58 3.35
CA PHE A 164 1.70 5.18 2.36
C PHE A 164 0.27 5.26 2.86
N MET A 165 -0.14 4.31 3.70
CA MET A 165 -1.47 4.29 4.28
C MET A 165 -1.60 5.28 5.43
N LEU A 166 -0.51 5.48 6.19
CA LEU A 166 -0.48 6.38 7.34
C LEU A 166 -0.74 7.84 6.94
N PHE A 167 -0.18 8.30 5.81
CA PHE A 167 -0.33 9.69 5.37
C PHE A 167 -1.78 10.09 5.07
N PRO A 168 -2.54 9.41 4.18
CA PRO A 168 -3.93 9.77 3.91
C PRO A 168 -4.83 9.61 5.14
N LEU A 169 -4.57 8.61 6.00
CA LEU A 169 -5.27 8.46 7.25
C LEU A 169 -5.05 9.66 8.17
N TRP A 170 -3.79 10.04 8.35
CA TRP A 170 -3.45 11.18 9.20
C TRP A 170 -4.03 12.49 8.66
N VAL A 171 -3.94 12.75 7.36
CA VAL A 171 -4.50 13.96 6.73
C VAL A 171 -6.02 14.02 6.94
N SER A 172 -6.71 12.92 6.72
CA SER A 172 -8.16 12.84 6.93
C SER A 172 -8.55 13.07 8.40
N LEU A 173 -7.85 12.42 9.33
CA LEU A 173 -8.12 12.57 10.77
C LEU A 173 -7.75 13.96 11.29
N ALA A 174 -6.64 14.53 10.83
CA ALA A 174 -6.21 15.88 11.21
C ALA A 174 -7.13 16.98 10.65
N GLY A 175 -7.84 16.69 9.56
CA GLY A 175 -8.85 17.59 8.96
C GLY A 175 -10.20 17.61 9.69
N ILE A 176 -10.43 16.69 10.64
CA ILE A 176 -11.68 16.68 11.41
C ILE A 176 -11.71 17.85 12.40
N ASP A 177 -12.76 18.67 12.33
CA ASP A 177 -12.95 19.78 13.29
C ASP A 177 -13.16 19.21 14.71
N ARG A 178 -12.26 19.57 15.59
CA ARG A 178 -12.30 19.15 17.01
C ARG A 178 -13.57 19.60 17.72
N ARG A 179 -14.26 20.64 17.23
CA ARG A 179 -15.54 21.12 17.78
C ARG A 179 -16.61 20.06 17.67
N LEU A 180 -16.62 19.23 16.61
CA LEU A 180 -17.57 18.12 16.47
C LEU A 180 -17.40 17.07 17.56
N ILE A 181 -16.17 16.76 17.92
CA ILE A 181 -15.83 15.85 19.01
C ILE A 181 -16.28 16.43 20.36
N GLN A 182 -15.99 17.72 20.59
CA GLN A 182 -16.38 18.41 21.81
C GLN A 182 -17.92 18.49 21.95
N ALA A 183 -18.63 18.83 20.87
CA ALA A 183 -20.09 18.83 20.83
C ALA A 183 -20.69 17.48 21.17
N SER A 184 -20.10 16.39 20.67
CA SER A 184 -20.51 15.03 21.00
C SER A 184 -20.39 14.74 22.51
N TRP A 185 -19.30 15.19 23.15
CA TRP A 185 -19.12 15.04 24.59
C TRP A 185 -20.09 15.90 25.41
N MET A 186 -20.40 17.11 24.97
CA MET A 186 -21.41 17.96 25.63
C MET A 186 -22.82 17.33 25.57
N LEU A 187 -23.09 16.51 24.57
CA LEU A 187 -24.33 15.72 24.44
C LEU A 187 -24.28 14.41 25.27
N GLY A 188 -23.27 14.22 26.11
CA GLY A 188 -23.14 13.05 27.00
C GLY A 188 -22.64 11.79 26.29
N ALA A 189 -22.08 11.88 25.09
CA ALA A 189 -21.54 10.72 24.41
C ALA A 189 -20.21 10.27 25.05
N ALA A 190 -20.12 8.98 25.38
CA ALA A 190 -18.86 8.37 25.81
C ALA A 190 -17.82 8.39 24.68
N PRO A 191 -16.50 8.38 25.02
CA PRO A 191 -15.42 8.43 24.03
C PRO A 191 -15.53 7.38 22.90
N ALA A 192 -15.91 6.15 23.24
CA ALA A 192 -16.15 5.10 22.26
C ALA A 192 -17.31 5.44 21.30
N ARG A 193 -18.41 6.00 21.82
CA ARG A 193 -19.55 6.41 20.99
C ARG A 193 -19.16 7.56 20.06
N THR A 194 -18.39 8.53 20.54
CA THR A 194 -17.83 9.62 19.71
C THR A 194 -16.94 9.07 18.62
N PHE A 195 -16.08 8.10 18.96
CA PHE A 195 -15.23 7.45 17.97
C PHE A 195 -16.04 6.80 16.84
N PHE A 196 -16.96 5.89 17.17
CA PHE A 196 -17.72 5.14 16.16
C PHE A 196 -18.76 5.98 15.40
N LYS A 197 -19.36 7.01 16.03
CA LYS A 197 -20.43 7.81 15.42
C LYS A 197 -19.96 9.12 14.78
N VAL A 198 -18.78 9.63 15.16
CA VAL A 198 -18.28 10.92 14.64
C VAL A 198 -16.94 10.71 13.94
N THR A 199 -15.93 10.24 14.66
CA THR A 199 -14.55 10.21 14.11
C THR A 199 -14.41 9.19 12.98
N LEU A 200 -14.86 7.97 13.18
CA LEU A 200 -14.72 6.90 12.20
C LEU A 200 -15.47 7.22 10.90
N PRO A 201 -16.75 7.64 10.90
CA PRO A 201 -17.44 8.01 9.67
C PRO A 201 -16.81 9.19 8.94
N LEU A 202 -16.33 10.21 9.65
CA LEU A 202 -15.67 11.36 9.04
C LEU A 202 -14.28 11.02 8.48
N SER A 203 -13.64 9.97 8.99
CA SER A 203 -12.35 9.48 8.48
C SER A 203 -12.47 8.46 7.35
N LEU A 204 -13.68 8.01 6.99
CA LEU A 204 -13.89 7.03 5.92
C LEU A 204 -13.22 7.39 4.59
N PRO A 205 -13.27 8.64 4.09
CA PRO A 205 -12.56 9.00 2.85
C PRO A 205 -11.05 8.73 2.93
N GLY A 206 -10.43 9.00 4.09
CA GLY A 206 -9.03 8.70 4.35
C GLY A 206 -8.75 7.20 4.45
N ILE A 207 -9.66 6.44 5.06
CA ILE A 207 -9.58 4.98 5.14
C ILE A 207 -9.64 4.36 3.75
N PHE A 208 -10.57 4.79 2.91
CA PHE A 208 -10.67 4.31 1.52
C PHE A 208 -9.43 4.67 0.71
N ALA A 209 -8.94 5.91 0.80
CA ALA A 209 -7.71 6.31 0.13
C ALA A 209 -6.52 5.46 0.59
N ALA A 210 -6.34 5.27 1.89
CA ALA A 210 -5.29 4.42 2.45
C ALA A 210 -5.42 2.97 1.98
N ALA A 211 -6.63 2.41 2.00
CA ALA A 211 -6.89 1.04 1.55
C ALA A 211 -6.54 0.86 0.06
N VAL A 212 -6.91 1.80 -0.80
CA VAL A 212 -6.57 1.75 -2.23
C VAL A 212 -5.05 1.81 -2.43
N PHE A 213 -4.35 2.75 -1.78
CA PHE A 213 -2.89 2.84 -1.89
C PHE A 213 -2.19 1.58 -1.38
N GLY A 214 -2.62 1.06 -0.22
CA GLY A 214 -2.08 -0.16 0.34
C GLY A 214 -2.31 -1.36 -0.56
N PHE A 215 -3.56 -1.55 -1.02
CA PHE A 215 -3.92 -2.69 -1.85
C PHE A 215 -3.20 -2.71 -3.20
N VAL A 216 -3.18 -1.58 -3.92
CA VAL A 216 -2.49 -1.47 -5.21
C VAL A 216 -1.00 -1.72 -5.05
N GLY A 217 -0.40 -1.19 -3.98
CA GLY A 217 1.01 -1.42 -3.69
C GLY A 217 1.32 -2.89 -3.37
N CYS A 218 0.58 -3.49 -2.43
CA CYS A 218 0.75 -4.89 -2.06
C CYS A 218 0.50 -5.84 -3.25
N PHE A 219 -0.53 -5.58 -4.04
CA PHE A 219 -0.86 -6.38 -5.20
C PHE A 219 0.21 -6.32 -6.29
N GLY A 220 0.74 -5.13 -6.58
CA GLY A 220 1.83 -4.97 -7.55
C GLY A 220 3.11 -5.70 -7.16
N GLU A 221 3.35 -5.94 -5.86
CA GLU A 221 4.51 -6.67 -5.36
C GLU A 221 4.26 -8.18 -5.22
N SER A 222 3.03 -8.57 -4.84
CA SER A 222 2.65 -9.98 -4.68
C SER A 222 2.55 -10.74 -6.01
N CYS A 223 2.39 -10.04 -7.13
CA CYS A 223 2.34 -10.63 -8.47
C CYS A 223 3.72 -10.90 -9.09
N ARG A 224 4.81 -10.55 -8.41
CA ARG A 224 6.19 -10.77 -8.86
C ARG A 224 6.73 -12.06 -8.31
#